data_6ce6a20da2aa2877d2d5ed2ddfd70c99
#
_entry.id   6ce6a20da2aa2877d2d5ed2ddfd70c99
#
_cell.length_a   1.000
_cell.length_b   1.000
_cell.length_c   1.000
_cell.angle_alpha   90.00
_cell.angle_beta   90.00
_cell.angle_gamma   90.00
#
_symmetry.space_group_name_H-M   'P 1'
#
loop_
_entity.id
_entity.type
_entity.pdbx_description
1 polymer ?
#
loop_
_entity_poly.entity_id
_entity_poly.type
_entity_poly.pdbx_seq_one_letter_code
_entity_poly.pdbx_strand_id
1 'polypeptide(L)'
;MICNAGCRNANYRQAMEHFAASSGDSDATLFFCGDLNYRLSCGRAHAYSQLQGRDLSRVTPESEAHLMLQGLLVYDELLLQRKTDGAFGGFSEARISFFPTFKFDVGCNVYVDDRVMHIIQSLNQSCVVFP
;
A
#
# COMPACT_ATOMS: atom_id res chain seq x y z
N MET A 1 18.17 -8.74 2.09
CA MET A 1 17.75 -8.14 3.40
C MET A 1 16.33 -7.63 3.23
N ILE A 2 15.37 -8.10 4.03
CA ILE A 2 13.98 -7.64 3.92
C ILE A 2 13.89 -6.31 4.65
N CYS A 3 13.64 -5.23 3.91
CA CYS A 3 13.43 -3.91 4.48
C CYS A 3 12.09 -3.89 5.23
N ASN A 4 12.12 -3.64 6.53
CA ASN A 4 10.91 -3.48 7.35
C ASN A 4 10.32 -2.05 7.19
N ALA A 5 9.17 -1.78 7.82
CA ALA A 5 8.52 -0.46 7.76
C ALA A 5 9.46 0.68 8.21
N GLY A 6 10.30 0.44 9.22
CA GLY A 6 11.29 1.42 9.68
C GLY A 6 12.30 1.83 8.62
N CYS A 7 12.81 0.88 7.82
CA CYS A 7 13.71 1.19 6.71
C CYS A 7 12.99 2.00 5.62
N ARG A 8 11.74 1.65 5.30
CA ARG A 8 10.93 2.39 4.31
C ARG A 8 10.65 3.82 4.76
N ASN A 9 10.31 3.99 6.04
CA ASN A 9 10.13 5.32 6.64
C ASN A 9 11.44 6.13 6.62
N ALA A 10 12.59 5.50 6.83
CA ALA A 10 13.89 6.17 6.74
C ALA A 10 14.18 6.65 5.31
N ASN A 11 13.92 5.80 4.31
CA ASN A 11 14.06 6.17 2.90
C ASN A 11 13.12 7.33 2.51
N TYR A 12 11.87 7.30 3.00
CA TYR A 12 10.94 8.41 2.82
C TYR A 12 11.49 9.71 3.42
N ARG A 13 11.95 9.70 4.67
CA ARG A 13 12.52 10.90 5.32
C ARG A 13 13.71 11.45 4.54
N GLN A 14 14.62 10.59 4.10
CA GLN A 14 15.77 11.00 3.29
C GLN A 14 15.33 11.65 1.97
N ALA A 15 14.31 11.10 1.31
CA ALA A 15 13.76 11.69 0.08
C ALA A 15 13.16 13.08 0.34
N MET A 16 12.42 13.24 1.45
CA MET A 16 11.83 14.53 1.83
C MET A 16 12.89 15.57 2.22
N GLU A 17 13.96 15.18 2.91
CA GLU A 17 15.11 16.05 3.21
C GLU A 17 15.77 16.54 1.93
N HIS A 18 15.98 15.64 0.97
CA HIS A 18 16.54 15.98 -0.34
C HIS A 18 15.64 16.94 -1.12
N PHE A 19 14.34 16.71 -1.11
CA PHE A 19 13.37 17.59 -1.74
C PHE A 19 13.40 18.98 -1.11
N ALA A 20 13.30 19.07 0.23
CA ALA A 20 13.33 20.33 0.95
C ALA A 20 14.62 21.13 0.69
N ALA A 21 15.76 20.46 0.56
CA ALA A 21 17.04 21.11 0.25
C ALA A 21 17.12 21.62 -1.21
N SER A 22 16.35 21.03 -2.11
CA SER A 22 16.40 21.34 -3.56
C SER A 22 15.30 22.30 -4.01
N SER A 23 14.16 22.32 -3.34
CA SER A 23 13.01 23.16 -3.68
C SER A 23 13.12 24.49 -2.94
N GLY A 24 13.42 25.56 -3.67
CA GLY A 24 13.33 26.94 -3.15
C GLY A 24 11.91 27.50 -3.12
N ASP A 25 10.90 26.73 -3.53
CA ASP A 25 9.53 27.17 -3.67
C ASP A 25 8.65 26.55 -2.57
N SER A 26 8.09 27.42 -1.71
CA SER A 26 7.21 27.02 -0.61
C SER A 26 5.79 26.64 -1.06
N ASP A 27 5.41 26.99 -2.31
CA ASP A 27 4.06 26.81 -2.82
C ASP A 27 3.96 25.62 -3.80
N ALA A 28 5.02 24.81 -3.89
CA ALA A 28 5.05 23.65 -4.80
C ALA A 28 4.17 22.51 -4.30
N THR A 29 3.28 22.01 -5.16
CA THR A 29 2.54 20.78 -4.90
C THR A 29 3.45 19.57 -5.17
N LEU A 30 3.62 18.72 -4.18
CA LEU A 30 4.47 17.53 -4.27
C LEU A 30 3.65 16.27 -4.55
N PHE A 31 4.00 15.55 -5.61
CA PHE A 31 3.49 14.22 -5.91
C PHE A 31 4.55 13.18 -5.57
N PHE A 32 4.19 12.24 -4.73
CA PHE A 32 5.06 11.12 -4.38
C PHE A 32 4.42 9.81 -4.87
N CYS A 33 5.03 9.14 -5.83
CA CYS A 33 4.47 7.93 -6.44
C CYS A 33 5.56 6.89 -6.73
N GLY A 34 5.17 5.62 -6.77
CA GLY A 34 6.04 4.49 -7.08
C GLY A 34 5.70 3.25 -6.25
N ASP A 35 6.56 2.22 -6.36
CA ASP A 35 6.47 1.06 -5.48
C ASP A 35 7.10 1.39 -4.12
N LEU A 36 6.24 1.74 -3.16
CA LEU A 36 6.65 2.16 -1.82
C LEU A 36 7.00 0.98 -0.91
N ASN A 37 6.76 -0.27 -1.37
CA ASN A 37 7.11 -1.51 -0.67
C ASN A 37 6.51 -1.70 0.73
N TYR A 38 5.48 -0.93 1.12
CA TYR A 38 4.71 -1.22 2.33
C TYR A 38 3.85 -2.47 2.11
N ARG A 39 3.47 -3.14 3.17
CA ARG A 39 2.84 -4.47 3.12
C ARG A 39 1.59 -4.51 3.99
N LEU A 40 0.87 -5.63 3.93
CA LEU A 40 -0.11 -5.93 4.95
C LEU A 40 0.59 -6.52 6.18
N SER A 41 0.32 -5.95 7.36
CA SER A 41 0.88 -6.41 8.63
C SER A 41 0.18 -7.64 9.20
N CYS A 42 -0.90 -8.13 8.56
CA CYS A 42 -1.55 -9.36 8.95
C CYS A 42 -0.76 -10.61 8.54
N GLY A 43 -0.99 -11.70 9.23
CA GLY A 43 -0.39 -12.98 8.87
C GLY A 43 -0.87 -13.46 7.50
N ARG A 44 0.01 -14.15 6.77
CA ARG A 44 -0.23 -14.71 5.44
C ARG A 44 -1.56 -15.47 5.34
N ALA A 45 -1.80 -16.40 6.28
CA ALA A 45 -2.99 -17.24 6.25
C ALA A 45 -4.27 -16.40 6.31
N HIS A 46 -4.27 -15.32 7.09
CA HIS A 46 -5.40 -14.40 7.16
C HIS A 46 -5.63 -13.69 5.82
N ALA A 47 -4.61 -13.07 5.26
CA ALA A 47 -4.74 -12.37 3.97
C ALA A 47 -5.20 -13.32 2.87
N TYR A 48 -4.62 -14.51 2.79
CA TYR A 48 -4.97 -15.53 1.79
C TYR A 48 -6.42 -16.00 1.93
N SER A 49 -6.89 -16.28 3.13
CA SER A 49 -8.28 -16.68 3.37
C SER A 49 -9.32 -15.64 2.92
N GLN A 50 -8.95 -14.36 2.94
CA GLN A 50 -9.81 -13.29 2.45
C GLN A 50 -9.84 -13.19 0.92
N LEU A 51 -8.83 -13.67 0.22
CA LEU A 51 -8.64 -13.47 -1.21
C LEU A 51 -8.94 -14.71 -2.04
N GLN A 52 -8.78 -15.92 -1.46
CA GLN A 52 -8.85 -17.17 -2.19
C GLN A 52 -10.26 -17.50 -2.69
N GLY A 53 -10.37 -17.94 -3.95
CA GLY A 53 -11.60 -18.49 -4.53
C GLY A 53 -12.70 -17.47 -4.79
N ARG A 54 -12.40 -16.17 -4.80
CA ARG A 54 -13.38 -15.10 -4.94
C ARG A 54 -13.21 -14.31 -6.23
N ASP A 55 -14.31 -13.83 -6.77
CA ASP A 55 -14.28 -12.87 -7.87
C ASP A 55 -13.94 -11.48 -7.31
N LEU A 56 -12.70 -11.08 -7.54
CA LEU A 56 -12.16 -9.78 -7.10
C LEU A 56 -12.21 -8.72 -8.22
N SER A 57 -12.84 -9.02 -9.34
CA SER A 57 -12.84 -8.15 -10.52
C SER A 57 -13.70 -6.90 -10.35
N ARG A 58 -14.64 -6.91 -9.42
CA ARG A 58 -15.54 -5.80 -9.17
C ARG A 58 -15.69 -5.51 -7.68
N VAL A 59 -15.25 -4.31 -7.28
CA VAL A 59 -15.48 -3.78 -5.94
C VAL A 59 -16.47 -2.62 -6.04
N THR A 60 -17.69 -2.87 -5.60
CA THR A 60 -18.69 -1.80 -5.44
C THR A 60 -18.94 -1.55 -3.95
N PRO A 61 -19.40 -0.36 -3.53
CA PRO A 61 -19.60 -0.06 -2.11
C PRO A 61 -20.51 -1.04 -1.37
N GLU A 62 -21.43 -1.70 -2.09
CA GLU A 62 -22.40 -2.64 -1.54
C GLU A 62 -21.93 -4.11 -1.64
N SER A 63 -20.80 -4.37 -2.28
CA SER A 63 -20.34 -5.73 -2.51
C SER A 63 -19.66 -6.34 -1.27
N GLU A 64 -19.76 -7.66 -1.13
CA GLU A 64 -18.97 -8.42 -0.15
C GLU A 64 -17.47 -8.15 -0.33
N ALA A 65 -17.03 -8.02 -1.59
CA ALA A 65 -15.66 -7.67 -1.94
C ALA A 65 -15.21 -6.33 -1.29
N HIS A 66 -16.11 -5.34 -1.21
CA HIS A 66 -15.80 -4.08 -0.53
C HIS A 66 -15.56 -4.27 0.97
N LEU A 67 -16.42 -5.03 1.65
CA LEU A 67 -16.24 -5.31 3.09
C LEU A 67 -14.93 -6.03 3.37
N MET A 68 -14.56 -6.96 2.51
CA MET A 68 -13.30 -7.69 2.62
C MET A 68 -12.09 -6.80 2.37
N LEU A 69 -12.16 -5.92 1.36
CA LEU A 69 -11.12 -4.92 1.11
C LEU A 69 -10.95 -4.01 2.33
N GLN A 70 -12.04 -3.52 2.93
CA GLN A 70 -11.97 -2.73 4.16
C GLN A 70 -11.32 -3.51 5.32
N GLY A 71 -11.64 -4.81 5.44
CA GLY A 71 -11.01 -5.70 6.41
C GLY A 71 -9.51 -5.89 6.23
N LEU A 72 -9.02 -5.86 4.98
CA LEU A 72 -7.59 -5.92 4.68
C LEU A 72 -6.89 -4.57 4.89
N LEU A 73 -7.55 -3.46 4.56
CA LEU A 73 -6.98 -2.11 4.69
C LEU A 73 -6.61 -1.73 6.13
N VAL A 74 -7.24 -2.33 7.13
CA VAL A 74 -6.85 -2.10 8.53
C VAL A 74 -5.44 -2.61 8.85
N TYR A 75 -4.91 -3.51 8.01
CA TYR A 75 -3.55 -4.05 8.12
C TYR A 75 -2.57 -3.40 7.15
N ASP A 76 -2.99 -2.41 6.37
CA ASP A 76 -2.11 -1.71 5.44
C ASP A 76 -1.05 -0.91 6.19
N GLU A 77 0.22 -1.29 6.00
CA GLU A 77 1.33 -0.66 6.73
C GLU A 77 1.47 0.82 6.39
N LEU A 78 1.21 1.26 5.15
CA LEU A 78 1.31 2.67 4.79
C LEU A 78 0.24 3.49 5.50
N LEU A 79 -1.01 3.02 5.49
CA LEU A 79 -2.09 3.68 6.22
C LEU A 79 -1.82 3.75 7.72
N LEU A 80 -1.21 2.69 8.29
CA LEU A 80 -0.82 2.68 9.70
C LEU A 80 0.31 3.70 9.96
N GLN A 81 1.34 3.76 9.10
CA GLN A 81 2.45 4.71 9.27
C GLN A 81 1.97 6.17 9.10
N ARG A 82 1.06 6.44 8.19
CA ARG A 82 0.46 7.78 8.02
C ARG A 82 -0.31 8.23 9.26
N LYS A 83 -1.05 7.32 9.90
CA LYS A 83 -1.81 7.62 11.15
C LYS A 83 -0.91 7.91 12.34
N THR A 84 0.29 7.39 12.35
CA THR A 84 1.25 7.53 13.46
C THR A 84 2.38 8.53 13.18
N ASP A 85 2.24 9.33 12.12
CA ASP A 85 3.27 10.26 11.61
C ASP A 85 4.64 9.62 11.33
N GLY A 86 4.64 8.30 11.13
CA GLY A 86 5.86 7.56 10.78
C GLY A 86 6.38 7.89 9.38
N ALA A 87 5.46 8.11 8.44
CA ALA A 87 5.72 8.54 7.06
C ALA A 87 4.43 9.05 6.40
N PHE A 88 4.54 9.95 5.44
CA PHE A 88 3.45 10.46 4.60
C PHE A 88 2.26 11.10 5.35
N GLY A 89 2.43 11.54 6.58
CA GLY A 89 1.34 12.11 7.40
C GLY A 89 0.66 13.33 6.79
N GLY A 90 1.38 14.18 6.05
CA GLY A 90 0.83 15.36 5.37
C GLY A 90 0.27 15.09 3.97
N PHE A 91 0.41 13.87 3.44
CA PHE A 91 -0.03 13.57 2.09
C PHE A 91 -1.49 13.12 2.03
N SER A 92 -2.18 13.50 0.95
CA SER A 92 -3.50 12.98 0.59
C SER A 92 -3.37 11.83 -0.40
N GLU A 93 -4.19 10.80 -0.25
CA GLU A 93 -4.23 9.64 -1.11
C GLU A 93 -5.68 9.38 -1.53
N ALA A 94 -5.87 8.98 -2.79
CA ALA A 94 -7.18 8.58 -3.27
C ALA A 94 -7.65 7.32 -2.52
N ARG A 95 -8.98 7.17 -2.39
CA ARG A 95 -9.56 5.98 -1.75
C ARG A 95 -9.16 4.73 -2.53
N ILE A 96 -8.58 3.75 -1.82
CA ILE A 96 -8.26 2.44 -2.38
C ILE A 96 -9.57 1.67 -2.57
N SER A 97 -9.88 1.32 -3.81
CA SER A 97 -11.10 0.62 -4.22
C SER A 97 -10.82 -0.65 -5.02
N PHE A 98 -9.62 -1.21 -4.91
CA PHE A 98 -9.18 -2.42 -5.60
C PHE A 98 -8.35 -3.29 -4.67
N PHE A 99 -8.33 -4.59 -4.95
CA PHE A 99 -7.55 -5.56 -4.20
C PHE A 99 -6.05 -5.50 -4.55
N PRO A 100 -5.17 -6.11 -3.72
CA PRO A 100 -3.74 -6.19 -4.01
C PRO A 100 -3.50 -6.66 -5.44
N THR A 101 -2.67 -5.94 -6.19
CA THR A 101 -2.38 -6.22 -7.60
C THR A 101 -1.22 -7.17 -7.80
N PHE A 102 -0.52 -7.55 -6.72
CA PHE A 102 0.65 -8.43 -6.76
C PHE A 102 0.62 -9.46 -5.62
N LYS A 103 0.93 -10.72 -5.81
CA LYS A 103 1.35 -11.34 -7.06
C LYS A 103 0.34 -12.41 -7.47
N PHE A 104 -0.08 -12.35 -8.69
CA PHE A 104 -0.87 -13.42 -9.30
C PHE A 104 0.05 -14.47 -9.91
N ASP A 105 -0.44 -15.69 -10.03
CA ASP A 105 0.20 -16.72 -10.82
C ASP A 105 0.13 -16.38 -12.32
N VAL A 106 1.15 -16.79 -13.07
CA VAL A 106 1.27 -16.40 -14.47
C VAL A 106 0.11 -16.97 -15.29
N GLY A 107 -0.63 -16.09 -15.95
CA GLY A 107 -1.73 -16.43 -16.82
C GLY A 107 -3.06 -16.76 -16.13
N CYS A 108 -3.18 -16.53 -14.83
CA CYS A 108 -4.44 -16.72 -14.10
C CYS A 108 -4.70 -15.65 -13.05
N ASN A 109 -5.95 -15.54 -12.58
CA ASN A 109 -6.37 -14.62 -11.53
C ASN A 109 -6.30 -15.27 -10.14
N VAL A 110 -5.27 -16.06 -9.88
CA VAL A 110 -5.06 -16.73 -8.60
C VAL A 110 -3.81 -16.18 -7.95
N TYR A 111 -3.88 -15.81 -6.69
CA TYR A 111 -2.71 -15.39 -5.93
C TYR A 111 -1.78 -16.56 -5.68
N VAL A 112 -0.47 -16.35 -5.85
CA VAL A 112 0.55 -17.38 -5.65
C VAL A 112 0.65 -17.78 -4.19
N ASP A 113 0.47 -19.08 -3.90
CA ASP A 113 0.43 -19.60 -2.53
C ASP A 113 1.82 -19.67 -1.85
N ASP A 114 2.82 -20.21 -2.54
CA ASP A 114 4.12 -20.56 -1.94
C ASP A 114 5.05 -19.38 -1.66
N ARG A 115 4.77 -18.21 -2.25
CA ARG A 115 5.61 -17.00 -2.15
C ARG A 115 4.93 -15.81 -1.50
N VAL A 116 3.75 -15.97 -0.94
CA VAL A 116 2.95 -14.89 -0.32
C VAL A 116 3.64 -14.24 0.90
N MET A 117 4.74 -14.81 1.40
CA MET A 117 5.54 -14.19 2.46
C MET A 117 6.15 -12.84 2.08
N HIS A 118 6.23 -12.51 0.78
CA HIS A 118 6.82 -11.27 0.29
C HIS A 118 5.88 -10.41 -0.55
N ILE A 119 4.61 -10.79 -0.73
CA ILE A 119 3.94 -10.47 -1.97
C ILE A 119 2.53 -9.92 -1.82
N ILE A 120 2.05 -9.68 -0.63
CA ILE A 120 1.04 -8.65 -0.54
C ILE A 120 1.82 -7.34 -0.51
N GLN A 121 2.56 -7.15 -1.58
CA GLN A 121 3.09 -5.86 -1.93
C GLN A 121 1.89 -5.01 -2.30
N SER A 122 1.51 -4.27 -1.30
CA SER A 122 0.84 -3.00 -1.41
C SER A 122 -0.38 -2.93 -2.32
N LEU A 123 -1.46 -2.77 -1.69
CA LEU A 123 -2.45 -1.79 -2.10
C LEU A 123 -1.78 -0.44 -2.52
N ASN A 124 -0.48 -0.35 -2.50
CA ASN A 124 0.35 0.85 -2.50
C ASN A 124 1.08 1.12 -3.81
N GLN A 125 0.43 0.97 -4.95
CA GLN A 125 0.79 1.82 -6.08
C GLN A 125 0.02 3.13 -5.91
N SER A 126 0.33 3.84 -4.84
CA SER A 126 -0.35 5.07 -4.48
C SER A 126 0.42 6.26 -5.03
N CYS A 127 -0.30 7.15 -5.66
CA CYS A 127 0.14 8.52 -5.81
C CYS A 127 -0.40 9.29 -4.59
N VAL A 128 0.48 9.75 -3.73
CA VAL A 128 0.12 10.62 -2.61
C VAL A 128 0.48 12.05 -2.97
N VAL A 129 -0.42 12.96 -2.71
CA VAL A 129 -0.28 14.37 -3.05
C VAL A 129 -0.15 15.18 -1.76
N PHE A 130 0.87 15.99 -1.69
CA PHE A 130 1.00 17.02 -0.67
C PHE A 130 0.47 18.34 -1.26
N PRO A 131 -0.55 18.97 -0.63
CA PRO A 131 -1.11 20.23 -1.11
C PRO A 131 -0.16 21.40 -0.91
#